data_41cc920b37dd8d3c8d731d5e2a2380bf
#
_entry.id   41cc920b37dd8d3c8d731d5e2a2380bf
#
_cell.length_a   1.000
_cell.length_b   1.000
_cell.length_c   1.000
_cell.angle_alpha   90.00
_cell.angle_beta   90.00
_cell.angle_gamma   90.00
#
_symmetry.space_group_name_H-M   'P 1'
#
loop_
_entity.id
_entity.type
_entity.pdbx_description
1 polymer ?
#
loop_
_entity_poly.entity_id
_entity_poly.type
_entity_poly.pdbx_seq_one_letter_code
_entity_poly.pdbx_strand_id
1 'polypeptide(L)'
;MPRCVSVRLYWASCETAIVKRYGLTTMAPLPYWRLSGFYLFYFALLGATAPFLALYFHHLGFSSARIGELVAIPMLMRCVAPNLWGWLGDYTGKRLLIVRLGALCTLLGFSLIFISKSYAWLALVMALHAFFWHAVLPQFEVITFAHLREQPERYSQVRLWGSVGFILTVIILGRLFEWLSLDIYPVALVVVMAGIVLCSLWVPNAQPSSQGRKAIEGGFLKQLLSPGVPAFYITVALMQMSHGPYYTFITLHLEDLGYSRGVIGLLWALGVVAEVLMFLAMRRILLRFSLRRVLMASFVLAALRWLLLGSFAEYLWVLLLAQLMHAATFGSFHASAMSFVQRSFGPGQQGQGQALYATLAGVGGAAGALYAGYSWNTLGPTITFSMASLAALAAAVIIATRLQEDRA
;
A
#
# COMPACT_ATOMS: atom_id res chain seq x y z
N MET A 1 8.81 54.96 -24.07
CA MET A 1 8.27 53.75 -23.51
C MET A 1 8.28 53.77 -21.99
N PRO A 2 7.26 54.33 -21.34
CA PRO A 2 6.99 54.02 -19.93
C PRO A 2 5.49 53.99 -19.62
N ARG A 3 4.69 53.11 -20.25
CA ARG A 3 3.25 52.96 -19.92
C ARG A 3 2.81 51.54 -19.50
N CYS A 4 3.69 50.55 -19.58
CA CYS A 4 3.33 49.15 -19.21
C CYS A 4 3.61 48.79 -17.75
N VAL A 5 4.35 49.58 -16.98
CA VAL A 5 4.70 49.27 -15.58
C VAL A 5 3.58 49.71 -14.64
N SER A 6 2.86 50.74 -14.97
CA SER A 6 1.78 51.31 -14.10
C SER A 6 0.51 50.42 -14.04
N VAL A 7 0.21 49.68 -15.11
CA VAL A 7 -0.99 48.83 -15.16
C VAL A 7 -0.83 47.58 -14.27
N ARG A 8 0.35 46.94 -14.25
CA ARG A 8 0.60 45.77 -13.37
C ARG A 8 0.56 46.14 -11.87
N LEU A 9 1.03 47.30 -11.49
CA LEU A 9 0.99 47.75 -10.10
C LEU A 9 -0.45 48.15 -9.69
N TYR A 10 -1.26 48.64 -10.59
CA TYR A 10 -2.65 48.97 -10.33
C TYR A 10 -3.52 47.74 -10.13
N TRP A 11 -3.32 46.68 -10.93
CA TRP A 11 -4.01 45.41 -10.77
C TRP A 11 -3.61 44.69 -9.47
N ALA A 12 -2.33 44.67 -9.10
CA ALA A 12 -1.84 44.09 -7.87
C ALA A 12 -2.41 44.83 -6.61
N SER A 13 -2.59 46.14 -6.71
CA SER A 13 -3.18 46.93 -5.62
C SER A 13 -4.70 46.77 -5.53
N CYS A 14 -5.41 46.55 -6.63
CA CYS A 14 -6.83 46.22 -6.67
C CYS A 14 -7.11 44.82 -6.12
N GLU A 15 -6.32 43.82 -6.48
CA GLU A 15 -6.45 42.46 -5.92
C GLU A 15 -6.24 42.46 -4.39
N THR A 16 -5.24 43.16 -3.89
CA THR A 16 -4.98 43.25 -2.45
C THR A 16 -6.10 44.03 -1.70
N ALA A 17 -6.70 45.02 -2.34
CA ALA A 17 -7.82 45.78 -1.76
C ALA A 17 -9.13 44.97 -1.74
N ILE A 18 -9.42 44.22 -2.77
CA ILE A 18 -10.59 43.31 -2.89
C ILE A 18 -10.46 42.18 -1.88
N VAL A 19 -9.27 41.54 -1.78
CA VAL A 19 -8.96 40.47 -0.82
C VAL A 19 -9.15 40.95 0.61
N LYS A 20 -8.72 42.18 0.95
CA LYS A 20 -8.90 42.77 2.29
C LYS A 20 -10.36 43.13 2.59
N ARG A 21 -11.12 43.54 1.58
CA ARG A 21 -12.51 44.02 1.75
C ARG A 21 -13.54 42.90 1.85
N TYR A 22 -13.24 41.73 1.27
CA TYR A 22 -14.12 40.55 1.24
C TYR A 22 -13.63 39.40 2.07
N GLY A 23 -12.54 39.55 2.83
CA GLY A 23 -11.99 38.45 3.66
C GLY A 23 -11.53 37.23 2.86
N LEU A 24 -11.30 37.37 1.54
CA LEU A 24 -10.80 36.34 0.67
C LEU A 24 -9.33 36.13 1.02
N THR A 25 -9.05 35.14 1.85
CA THR A 25 -7.68 34.67 2.03
C THR A 25 -7.20 34.14 0.68
N THR A 26 -6.13 34.74 0.12
CA THR A 26 -5.44 34.18 -1.05
C THR A 26 -5.08 32.74 -0.72
N MET A 27 -5.77 31.79 -1.36
CA MET A 27 -5.46 30.38 -1.19
C MET A 27 -4.00 30.15 -1.62
N ALA A 28 -3.16 29.70 -0.70
CA ALA A 28 -1.81 29.29 -1.07
C ALA A 28 -1.90 28.22 -2.16
N PRO A 29 -1.14 28.33 -3.24
CA PRO A 29 -1.19 27.35 -4.34
C PRO A 29 -0.88 25.96 -3.80
N LEU A 30 -1.62 24.95 -4.31
CA LEU A 30 -1.41 23.55 -3.93
C LEU A 30 0.07 23.18 -4.13
N PRO A 31 0.78 22.68 -3.10
CA PRO A 31 2.18 22.28 -3.22
C PRO A 31 2.29 20.92 -3.95
N TYR A 32 1.75 20.85 -5.17
CA TYR A 32 1.57 19.64 -5.96
C TYR A 32 2.82 18.76 -6.02
N TRP A 33 3.95 19.32 -6.46
CA TRP A 33 5.18 18.55 -6.64
C TRP A 33 5.80 18.09 -5.32
N ARG A 34 5.60 18.84 -4.23
CA ARG A 34 6.09 18.46 -2.90
C ARG A 34 5.31 17.29 -2.34
N LEU A 35 3.99 17.27 -2.53
CA LEU A 35 3.13 16.16 -2.15
C LEU A 35 3.39 14.94 -3.06
N SER A 36 3.43 15.13 -4.36
CA SER A 36 3.67 14.07 -5.35
C SER A 36 5.02 13.40 -5.18
N GLY A 37 6.09 14.16 -4.92
CA GLY A 37 7.43 13.65 -4.67
C GLY A 37 7.48 12.73 -3.44
N PHE A 38 6.74 13.09 -2.39
CA PHE A 38 6.64 12.22 -1.21
C PHE A 38 5.99 10.87 -1.56
N TYR A 39 4.85 10.86 -2.25
CA TYR A 39 4.22 9.61 -2.70
C TYR A 39 5.12 8.80 -3.61
N LEU A 40 5.85 9.46 -4.52
CA LEU A 40 6.79 8.79 -5.40
C LEU A 40 7.82 7.98 -4.62
N PHE A 41 8.55 8.61 -3.69
CA PHE A 41 9.57 7.92 -2.90
C PHE A 41 8.99 6.93 -1.90
N TYR A 42 7.83 7.22 -1.31
CA TYR A 42 7.18 6.29 -0.38
C TYR A 42 6.83 4.96 -1.06
N PHE A 43 6.27 5.02 -2.27
CA PHE A 43 5.93 3.83 -3.04
C PHE A 43 7.10 3.26 -3.83
N ALA A 44 8.14 4.03 -4.09
CA ALA A 44 9.44 3.52 -4.53
C ALA A 44 10.02 2.54 -3.50
N LEU A 45 9.91 2.87 -2.19
CA LEU A 45 10.33 1.96 -1.13
C LEU A 45 9.52 0.65 -1.16
N LEU A 46 8.21 0.71 -1.39
CA LEU A 46 7.39 -0.49 -1.57
C LEU A 46 7.82 -1.29 -2.81
N GLY A 47 8.13 -0.61 -3.92
CA GLY A 47 8.67 -1.23 -5.14
C GLY A 47 10.05 -1.87 -4.96
N ALA A 48 10.85 -1.36 -4.02
CA ALA A 48 12.13 -1.98 -3.64
C ALA A 48 11.95 -3.18 -2.69
N THR A 49 10.97 -3.11 -1.77
CA THR A 49 10.81 -4.15 -0.75
C THR A 49 9.97 -5.33 -1.24
N ALA A 50 8.84 -5.12 -1.91
CA ALA A 50 7.94 -6.20 -2.28
C ALA A 50 8.59 -7.26 -3.18
N PRO A 51 9.34 -6.91 -4.26
CA PRO A 51 9.99 -7.93 -5.09
C PRO A 51 11.33 -8.45 -4.55
N PHE A 52 12.11 -7.62 -3.86
CA PHE A 52 13.53 -7.89 -3.67
C PHE A 52 13.95 -8.16 -2.23
N LEU A 53 13.11 -7.91 -1.22
CA LEU A 53 13.46 -8.12 0.19
C LEU A 53 13.73 -9.61 0.49
N ALA A 54 12.83 -10.49 0.07
CA ALA A 54 12.99 -11.93 0.26
C ALA A 54 14.19 -12.47 -0.54
N LEU A 55 14.41 -11.96 -1.75
CA LEU A 55 15.58 -12.28 -2.56
C LEU A 55 16.89 -11.90 -1.86
N TYR A 56 16.93 -10.72 -1.23
CA TYR A 56 18.10 -10.30 -0.44
C TYR A 56 18.33 -11.22 0.77
N PHE A 57 17.29 -11.61 1.51
CA PHE A 57 17.45 -12.55 2.61
C PHE A 57 17.89 -13.92 2.14
N HIS A 58 17.42 -14.38 0.98
CA HIS A 58 17.91 -15.61 0.37
C HIS A 58 19.40 -15.52 -0.02
N HIS A 59 19.83 -14.38 -0.58
CA HIS A 59 21.23 -14.11 -0.88
C HIS A 59 22.12 -14.14 0.37
N LEU A 60 21.59 -13.76 1.53
CA LEU A 60 22.28 -13.89 2.82
C LEU A 60 22.32 -15.32 3.37
N GLY A 61 21.73 -16.31 2.68
CA GLY A 61 21.71 -17.72 3.06
C GLY A 61 20.62 -18.10 4.06
N PHE A 62 19.59 -17.28 4.26
CA PHE A 62 18.46 -17.67 5.12
C PHE A 62 17.57 -18.70 4.45
N SER A 63 17.10 -19.67 5.27
CA SER A 63 16.09 -20.65 4.84
C SER A 63 14.75 -19.97 4.54
N SER A 64 13.90 -20.61 3.72
CA SER A 64 12.57 -20.08 3.40
C SER A 64 11.72 -19.80 4.66
N ALA A 65 11.81 -20.64 5.69
CA ALA A 65 11.11 -20.41 6.95
C ALA A 65 11.52 -19.07 7.60
N ARG A 66 12.82 -18.83 7.74
CA ARG A 66 13.35 -17.57 8.29
C ARG A 66 13.02 -16.36 7.42
N ILE A 67 13.02 -16.51 6.10
CA ILE A 67 12.57 -15.45 5.16
C ILE A 67 11.10 -15.13 5.41
N GLY A 68 10.24 -16.15 5.51
CA GLY A 68 8.82 -15.98 5.83
C GLY A 68 8.58 -15.24 7.15
N GLU A 69 9.34 -15.60 8.20
CA GLU A 69 9.29 -14.93 9.50
C GLU A 69 9.73 -13.45 9.40
N LEU A 70 10.85 -13.17 8.75
CA LEU A 70 11.35 -11.80 8.57
C LEU A 70 10.38 -10.92 7.75
N VAL A 71 9.70 -11.47 6.75
CA VAL A 71 8.70 -10.77 5.93
C VAL A 71 7.38 -10.60 6.70
N ALA A 72 7.04 -11.52 7.61
CA ALA A 72 5.85 -11.40 8.45
C ALA A 72 5.93 -10.25 9.47
N ILE A 73 7.14 -9.91 9.96
CA ILE A 73 7.34 -8.84 10.94
C ILE A 73 6.79 -7.48 10.47
N PRO A 74 7.11 -6.96 9.29
CA PRO A 74 6.50 -5.74 8.76
C PRO A 74 4.98 -5.80 8.66
N MET A 75 4.42 -6.96 8.30
CA MET A 75 2.96 -7.13 8.23
C MET A 75 2.30 -7.04 9.59
N LEU A 76 2.93 -7.59 10.65
CA LEU A 76 2.46 -7.45 12.03
C LEU A 76 2.59 -6.01 12.53
N MET A 77 3.65 -5.29 12.19
CA MET A 77 3.79 -3.88 12.55
C MET A 77 2.70 -3.02 11.92
N ARG A 78 2.21 -3.38 10.75
CA ARG A 78 1.06 -2.74 10.11
C ARG A 78 -0.23 -2.84 10.92
N CYS A 79 -0.36 -3.84 11.79
CA CYS A 79 -1.53 -3.99 12.66
C CYS A 79 -1.52 -2.98 13.82
N VAL A 80 -0.36 -2.61 14.31
CA VAL A 80 -0.18 -1.82 15.54
C VAL A 80 0.18 -0.37 15.26
N ALA A 81 1.18 -0.15 14.41
CA ALA A 81 1.79 1.16 14.21
C ALA A 81 0.80 2.24 13.73
N PRO A 82 -0.07 2.03 12.71
CA PRO A 82 -0.98 3.06 12.23
C PRO A 82 -1.95 3.55 13.31
N ASN A 83 -2.43 2.64 14.17
CA ASN A 83 -3.37 2.98 15.24
C ASN A 83 -2.71 3.85 16.31
N LEU A 84 -1.51 3.45 16.76
CA LEU A 84 -0.74 4.19 17.77
C LEU A 84 -0.36 5.58 17.26
N TRP A 85 0.21 5.65 16.05
CA TRP A 85 0.62 6.91 15.45
C TRP A 85 -0.57 7.79 15.02
N GLY A 86 -1.69 7.17 14.65
CA GLY A 86 -2.95 7.87 14.40
C GLY A 86 -3.45 8.57 15.65
N TRP A 87 -3.53 7.85 16.77
CA TRP A 87 -3.89 8.40 18.07
C TRP A 87 -2.94 9.54 18.48
N LEU A 88 -1.63 9.35 18.35
CA LEU A 88 -0.63 10.38 18.68
C LEU A 88 -0.80 11.63 17.79
N GLY A 89 -1.10 11.42 16.51
CA GLY A 89 -1.37 12.51 15.57
C GLY A 89 -2.62 13.30 15.91
N ASP A 90 -3.69 12.62 16.35
CA ASP A 90 -4.94 13.25 16.78
C ASP A 90 -4.74 14.01 18.11
N TYR A 91 -4.03 13.41 19.06
CA TYR A 91 -3.75 13.99 20.37
C TYR A 91 -2.86 15.23 20.29
N THR A 92 -1.79 15.18 19.50
CA THR A 92 -0.81 16.28 19.44
C THR A 92 -1.14 17.35 18.40
N GLY A 93 -1.94 17.02 17.38
CA GLY A 93 -2.17 17.87 16.21
C GLY A 93 -0.94 18.05 15.29
N LYS A 94 0.23 17.50 15.67
CA LYS A 94 1.54 17.72 15.00
C LYS A 94 1.83 16.68 13.94
N ARG A 95 0.89 16.41 13.03
CA ARG A 95 0.98 15.32 12.04
C ARG A 95 2.22 15.41 11.16
N LEU A 96 2.59 16.61 10.68
CA LEU A 96 3.77 16.78 9.84
C LEU A 96 5.07 16.47 10.58
N LEU A 97 5.14 16.78 11.88
CA LEU A 97 6.29 16.39 12.72
C LEU A 97 6.38 14.87 12.83
N ILE A 98 5.24 14.18 13.02
CA ILE A 98 5.19 12.71 13.06
C ILE A 98 5.66 12.12 11.73
N VAL A 99 5.25 12.68 10.58
CA VAL A 99 5.72 12.24 9.26
C VAL A 99 7.23 12.39 9.13
N ARG A 100 7.79 13.54 9.51
CA ARG A 100 9.23 13.82 9.43
C ARG A 100 10.04 12.92 10.35
N LEU A 101 9.65 12.80 11.61
CA LEU A 101 10.30 11.92 12.58
C LEU A 101 10.13 10.45 12.18
N GLY A 102 8.94 10.03 11.78
CA GLY A 102 8.68 8.68 11.29
C GLY A 102 9.55 8.32 10.08
N ALA A 103 9.66 9.21 9.09
CA ALA A 103 10.54 9.00 7.93
C ALA A 103 12.02 8.91 8.33
N LEU A 104 12.50 9.80 9.22
CA LEU A 104 13.87 9.77 9.72
C LEU A 104 14.16 8.50 10.54
N CYS A 105 13.25 8.13 11.45
CA CYS A 105 13.41 6.91 12.25
C CYS A 105 13.31 5.63 11.38
N THR A 106 12.51 5.65 10.30
CA THR A 106 12.49 4.57 9.30
C THR A 106 13.86 4.41 8.64
N LEU A 107 14.47 5.51 8.19
CA LEU A 107 15.81 5.53 7.60
C LEU A 107 16.86 5.04 8.58
N LEU A 108 16.91 5.62 9.77
CA LEU A 108 17.92 5.26 10.79
C LEU A 108 17.72 3.82 11.26
N GLY A 109 16.48 3.40 11.54
CA GLY A 109 16.16 2.03 11.95
C GLY A 109 16.56 1.00 10.90
N PHE A 110 16.31 1.27 9.61
CA PHE A 110 16.77 0.38 8.55
C PHE A 110 18.30 0.39 8.38
N SER A 111 18.95 1.54 8.55
CA SER A 111 20.41 1.64 8.42
C SER A 111 21.18 0.76 9.42
N LEU A 112 20.55 0.30 10.49
CA LEU A 112 21.12 -0.69 11.40
C LEU A 112 21.39 -2.05 10.73
N ILE A 113 20.86 -2.30 9.53
CA ILE A 113 21.12 -3.52 8.72
C ILE A 113 22.61 -3.69 8.39
N PHE A 114 23.38 -2.60 8.36
CA PHE A 114 24.81 -2.63 8.10
C PHE A 114 25.66 -3.12 9.28
N ILE A 115 25.09 -3.20 10.50
CA ILE A 115 25.83 -3.58 11.71
C ILE A 115 25.99 -5.11 11.80
N SER A 116 24.94 -5.87 11.50
CA SER A 116 24.97 -7.33 11.58
C SER A 116 23.97 -7.97 10.61
N LYS A 117 24.34 -9.14 10.10
CA LYS A 117 23.49 -9.98 9.24
C LYS A 117 22.85 -11.15 10.03
N SER A 118 22.95 -11.16 11.36
CA SER A 118 22.32 -12.22 12.16
C SER A 118 20.80 -12.13 12.11
N TYR A 119 20.12 -13.28 12.17
CA TYR A 119 18.67 -13.35 12.11
C TYR A 119 17.97 -12.45 13.14
N ALA A 120 18.37 -12.54 14.40
CA ALA A 120 17.77 -11.76 15.48
C ALA A 120 17.94 -10.25 15.27
N TRP A 121 19.10 -9.84 14.76
CA TRP A 121 19.38 -8.45 14.44
C TRP A 121 18.50 -7.96 13.29
N LEU A 122 18.41 -8.72 12.20
CA LEU A 122 17.56 -8.37 11.07
C LEU A 122 16.08 -8.35 11.44
N ALA A 123 15.63 -9.26 12.31
CA ALA A 123 14.26 -9.22 12.84
C ALA A 123 13.97 -7.92 13.62
N LEU A 124 14.92 -7.47 14.46
CA LEU A 124 14.83 -6.18 15.15
C LEU A 124 14.79 -5.00 14.16
N VAL A 125 15.69 -5.01 13.16
CA VAL A 125 15.74 -3.97 12.11
C VAL A 125 14.42 -3.91 11.35
N MET A 126 13.85 -5.06 10.95
CA MET A 126 12.57 -5.12 10.25
C MET A 126 11.41 -4.60 11.12
N ALA A 127 11.42 -4.92 12.42
CA ALA A 127 10.40 -4.42 13.33
C ALA A 127 10.49 -2.89 13.51
N LEU A 128 11.68 -2.36 13.79
CA LEU A 128 11.89 -0.92 13.96
C LEU A 128 11.57 -0.13 12.69
N HIS A 129 12.13 -0.56 11.55
CA HIS A 129 11.86 0.05 10.26
C HIS A 129 10.37 0.10 9.96
N ALA A 130 9.68 -1.04 10.05
CA ALA A 130 8.27 -1.14 9.70
C ALA A 130 7.37 -0.37 10.68
N PHE A 131 7.69 -0.36 11.98
CA PHE A 131 6.94 0.39 12.99
C PHE A 131 6.88 1.88 12.66
N PHE A 132 7.99 2.46 12.27
CA PHE A 132 8.04 3.87 11.88
C PHE A 132 7.50 4.10 10.45
N TRP A 133 7.78 3.21 9.51
CA TRP A 133 7.31 3.35 8.13
C TRP A 133 5.77 3.35 8.04
N HIS A 134 5.11 2.44 8.77
CA HIS A 134 3.63 2.39 8.77
C HIS A 134 2.97 3.57 9.51
N ALA A 135 3.71 4.36 10.26
CA ALA A 135 3.24 5.62 10.82
C ALA A 135 3.01 6.70 9.74
N VAL A 136 3.87 6.71 8.72
CA VAL A 136 4.11 7.87 7.86
C VAL A 136 2.96 8.11 6.89
N LEU A 137 2.54 7.10 6.14
CA LEU A 137 1.54 7.26 5.07
C LEU A 137 0.16 7.73 5.57
N PRO A 138 -0.45 7.14 6.62
CA PRO A 138 -1.75 7.57 7.08
C PRO A 138 -1.77 9.04 7.54
N GLN A 139 -0.69 9.49 8.20
CA GLN A 139 -0.57 10.89 8.61
C GLN A 139 -0.37 11.81 7.41
N PHE A 140 0.39 11.37 6.41
CA PHE A 140 0.64 12.14 5.20
C PHE A 140 -0.62 12.27 4.33
N GLU A 141 -1.48 11.25 4.28
CA GLU A 141 -2.77 11.34 3.59
C GLU A 141 -3.68 12.41 4.19
N VAL A 142 -3.75 12.48 5.53
CA VAL A 142 -4.50 13.57 6.21
C VAL A 142 -3.94 14.94 5.85
N ILE A 143 -2.61 15.10 5.80
CA ILE A 143 -1.96 16.34 5.39
C ILE A 143 -2.28 16.66 3.93
N THR A 144 -2.25 15.66 3.05
CA THR A 144 -2.57 15.82 1.63
C THR A 144 -4.01 16.32 1.44
N PHE A 145 -4.99 15.71 2.11
CA PHE A 145 -6.38 16.16 2.06
C PHE A 145 -6.56 17.57 2.65
N ALA A 146 -5.82 17.92 3.69
CA ALA A 146 -5.85 19.26 4.25
C ALA A 146 -5.30 20.34 3.29
N HIS A 147 -4.37 19.98 2.40
CA HIS A 147 -3.91 20.87 1.32
C HIS A 147 -4.87 20.91 0.12
N LEU A 148 -5.55 19.81 -0.18
CA LEU A 148 -6.50 19.75 -1.30
C LEU A 148 -7.81 20.50 -1.01
N ARG A 149 -8.26 20.55 0.26
CA ARG A 149 -9.45 21.26 0.72
C ARG A 149 -10.69 21.02 -0.17
N GLU A 150 -11.02 22.00 -1.03
CA GLU A 150 -12.19 21.99 -1.90
C GLU A 150 -11.98 21.27 -3.24
N GLN A 151 -10.78 20.69 -3.47
CA GLN A 151 -10.39 19.98 -4.69
C GLN A 151 -10.01 18.52 -4.41
N PRO A 152 -10.86 17.73 -3.72
CA PRO A 152 -10.54 16.35 -3.34
C PRO A 152 -10.32 15.44 -4.55
N GLU A 153 -10.89 15.77 -5.71
CA GLU A 153 -10.70 15.05 -6.98
C GLU A 153 -9.24 15.04 -7.45
N ARG A 154 -8.45 16.06 -7.06
CA ARG A 154 -7.01 16.13 -7.37
C ARG A 154 -6.16 15.15 -6.55
N TYR A 155 -6.73 14.52 -5.52
CA TYR A 155 -6.03 13.50 -4.74
C TYR A 155 -5.49 12.38 -5.64
N SER A 156 -6.28 11.90 -6.59
CA SER A 156 -5.86 10.85 -7.53
C SER A 156 -4.64 11.26 -8.35
N GLN A 157 -4.54 12.52 -8.77
CA GLN A 157 -3.40 13.05 -9.55
C GLN A 157 -2.11 13.08 -8.71
N VAL A 158 -2.19 13.48 -7.45
CA VAL A 158 -1.06 13.49 -6.51
C VAL A 158 -0.65 12.04 -6.16
N ARG A 159 -1.63 11.18 -5.86
CA ARG A 159 -1.42 9.80 -5.43
C ARG A 159 -0.88 8.90 -6.55
N LEU A 160 -1.18 9.22 -7.82
CA LEU A 160 -0.68 8.49 -9.00
C LEU A 160 0.85 8.42 -9.04
N TRP A 161 1.55 9.45 -8.54
CA TRP A 161 3.01 9.45 -8.46
C TRP A 161 3.57 8.33 -7.60
N GLY A 162 2.76 7.80 -6.66
CA GLY A 162 3.14 6.59 -5.95
C GLY A 162 3.24 5.37 -6.87
N SER A 163 2.27 5.16 -7.76
CA SER A 163 2.35 4.06 -8.74
C SER A 163 3.53 4.25 -9.70
N VAL A 164 3.80 5.49 -10.12
CA VAL A 164 4.99 5.81 -10.94
C VAL A 164 6.26 5.46 -10.18
N GLY A 165 6.38 5.84 -8.89
CA GLY A 165 7.53 5.53 -8.05
C GLY A 165 7.77 4.02 -7.91
N PHE A 166 6.70 3.25 -7.66
CA PHE A 166 6.77 1.78 -7.61
C PHE A 166 7.29 1.20 -8.93
N ILE A 167 6.64 1.55 -10.06
CA ILE A 167 6.97 1.04 -11.39
C ILE A 167 8.43 1.36 -11.76
N LEU A 168 8.85 2.60 -11.58
CA LEU A 168 10.23 2.99 -11.89
C LEU A 168 11.22 2.19 -11.04
N THR A 169 10.94 2.02 -9.75
CA THR A 169 11.85 1.34 -8.84
C THR A 169 11.99 -0.15 -9.17
N VAL A 170 10.89 -0.87 -9.44
CA VAL A 170 11.00 -2.29 -9.77
C VAL A 170 11.74 -2.52 -11.08
N ILE A 171 11.58 -1.63 -12.06
CA ILE A 171 12.31 -1.71 -13.34
C ILE A 171 13.79 -1.39 -13.13
N ILE A 172 14.10 -0.29 -12.44
CA ILE A 172 15.48 0.16 -12.22
C ILE A 172 16.24 -0.86 -11.37
N LEU A 173 15.68 -1.30 -10.24
CA LEU A 173 16.36 -2.27 -9.37
C LEU A 173 16.44 -3.64 -10.02
N GLY A 174 15.41 -4.09 -10.75
CA GLY A 174 15.47 -5.34 -11.50
C GLY A 174 16.65 -5.36 -12.47
N ARG A 175 16.82 -4.29 -13.25
CA ARG A 175 17.97 -4.13 -14.15
C ARG A 175 19.30 -3.97 -13.41
N LEU A 176 19.32 -3.19 -12.35
CA LEU A 176 20.54 -2.94 -11.58
C LEU A 176 21.10 -4.24 -10.97
N PHE A 177 20.22 -5.10 -10.45
CA PHE A 177 20.61 -6.39 -9.87
C PHE A 177 20.97 -7.48 -10.90
N GLU A 178 20.82 -7.24 -12.20
CA GLU A 178 21.41 -8.08 -13.25
C GLU A 178 22.93 -7.86 -13.38
N TRP A 179 23.37 -6.61 -13.11
CA TRP A 179 24.76 -6.19 -13.31
C TRP A 179 25.54 -6.10 -12.00
N LEU A 180 24.87 -5.83 -10.88
CA LEU A 180 25.49 -5.62 -9.58
C LEU A 180 25.02 -6.69 -8.59
N SER A 181 25.89 -7.00 -7.62
CA SER A 181 25.55 -7.90 -6.52
C SER A 181 24.35 -7.41 -5.70
N LEU A 182 23.57 -8.32 -5.15
CA LEU A 182 22.51 -8.00 -4.20
C LEU A 182 23.02 -7.36 -2.89
N ASP A 183 24.32 -7.35 -2.64
CA ASP A 183 24.89 -6.65 -1.48
C ASP A 183 24.62 -5.14 -1.49
N ILE A 184 24.33 -4.54 -2.66
CA ILE A 184 23.96 -3.13 -2.76
C ILE A 184 22.48 -2.87 -2.39
N TYR A 185 21.66 -3.92 -2.22
CA TYR A 185 20.22 -3.77 -1.93
C TYR A 185 19.94 -2.87 -0.72
N PRO A 186 20.62 -3.02 0.45
CA PRO A 186 20.40 -2.13 1.59
C PRO A 186 20.73 -0.67 1.27
N VAL A 187 21.78 -0.43 0.48
CA VAL A 187 22.15 0.93 0.07
C VAL A 187 21.08 1.55 -0.81
N ALA A 188 20.54 0.80 -1.77
CA ALA A 188 19.44 1.26 -2.62
C ALA A 188 18.20 1.67 -1.80
N LEU A 189 17.86 0.89 -0.76
CA LEU A 189 16.74 1.21 0.13
C LEU A 189 17.02 2.49 0.94
N VAL A 190 18.23 2.64 1.47
CA VAL A 190 18.65 3.85 2.22
C VAL A 190 18.53 5.09 1.34
N VAL A 191 18.94 5.02 0.06
CA VAL A 191 18.80 6.13 -0.90
C VAL A 191 17.32 6.50 -1.12
N VAL A 192 16.45 5.50 -1.30
CA VAL A 192 15.01 5.74 -1.46
C VAL A 192 14.40 6.33 -0.18
N MET A 193 14.77 5.83 1.00
CA MET A 193 14.30 6.37 2.28
C MET A 193 14.80 7.80 2.51
N ALA A 194 16.03 8.12 2.13
CA ALA A 194 16.54 9.48 2.17
C ALA A 194 15.68 10.42 1.29
N GLY A 195 15.22 9.94 0.14
CA GLY A 195 14.25 10.66 -0.70
C GLY A 195 12.93 10.95 0.02
N ILE A 196 12.40 9.98 0.80
CA ILE A 196 11.19 10.19 1.64
C ILE A 196 11.44 11.29 2.67
N VAL A 197 12.57 11.22 3.38
CA VAL A 197 12.96 12.24 4.38
C VAL A 197 13.03 13.61 3.73
N LEU A 198 13.80 13.78 2.65
CA LEU A 198 13.96 15.04 1.95
C LEU A 198 12.63 15.62 1.48
N CYS A 199 11.79 14.80 0.82
CA CYS A 199 10.46 15.24 0.40
C CYS A 199 9.59 15.66 1.58
N SER A 200 9.65 14.95 2.72
CA SER A 200 8.88 15.30 3.92
C SER A 200 9.25 16.67 4.50
N LEU A 201 10.54 17.05 4.38
CA LEU A 201 11.04 18.36 4.84
C LEU A 201 10.51 19.52 3.95
N TRP A 202 10.29 19.27 2.67
CA TRP A 202 9.80 20.29 1.72
C TRP A 202 8.29 20.51 1.78
N VAL A 203 7.53 19.60 2.37
CA VAL A 203 6.08 19.75 2.52
C VAL A 203 5.79 20.82 3.56
N PRO A 204 4.96 21.86 3.22
CA PRO A 204 4.59 22.91 4.17
C PRO A 204 3.56 22.39 5.17
N ASN A 205 3.42 23.07 6.31
CA ASN A 205 2.34 22.80 7.25
C ASN A 205 0.98 23.07 6.58
N ALA A 206 0.07 22.11 6.68
CA ALA A 206 -1.33 22.34 6.35
C ALA A 206 -2.02 23.07 7.50
N GLN A 207 -2.91 24.00 7.19
CA GLN A 207 -3.77 24.59 8.23
C GLN A 207 -4.71 23.48 8.76
N PRO A 208 -4.91 23.40 10.09
CA PRO A 208 -5.84 22.44 10.65
C PRO A 208 -7.22 22.63 10.03
N SER A 209 -7.84 21.55 9.54
CA SER A 209 -9.26 21.60 9.24
C SER A 209 -10.01 21.69 10.56
N SER A 210 -10.84 22.71 10.73
CA SER A 210 -11.68 22.94 11.92
C SER A 210 -12.80 21.90 12.10
N GLN A 211 -12.84 20.87 11.27
CA GLN A 211 -13.75 19.76 11.45
C GLN A 211 -13.20 18.83 12.55
N GLY A 212 -13.44 19.24 13.81
CA GLY A 212 -13.33 18.34 14.93
C GLY A 212 -14.17 17.10 14.65
N ARG A 213 -13.55 15.92 14.58
CA ARG A 213 -14.27 14.64 14.61
C ARG A 213 -15.09 14.64 15.90
N LYS A 214 -16.39 14.89 15.81
CA LYS A 214 -17.30 14.50 16.88
C LYS A 214 -17.16 12.99 17.00
N ALA A 215 -16.56 12.53 18.09
CA ALA A 215 -16.61 11.13 18.45
C ALA A 215 -18.09 10.79 18.59
N ILE A 216 -18.62 9.99 17.66
CA ILE A 216 -19.95 9.44 17.80
C ILE A 216 -19.77 8.29 18.78
N GLU A 217 -20.13 8.53 20.04
CA GLU A 217 -20.15 7.51 21.08
C GLU A 217 -21.14 6.42 20.68
N GLY A 218 -20.68 5.19 20.69
CA GLY A 218 -21.50 3.98 20.65
C GLY A 218 -21.89 3.48 19.25
N GLY A 219 -21.89 2.17 19.11
CA GLY A 219 -22.47 1.50 17.94
C GLY A 219 -21.49 0.78 17.02
N PHE A 220 -20.17 1.02 17.09
CA PHE A 220 -19.22 0.32 16.22
C PHE A 220 -19.27 -1.21 16.41
N LEU A 221 -19.27 -1.68 17.65
CA LEU A 221 -19.36 -3.12 17.93
C LEU A 221 -20.70 -3.72 17.46
N LYS A 222 -21.80 -3.00 17.61
CA LYS A 222 -23.10 -3.43 17.10
C LYS A 222 -23.07 -3.54 15.57
N GLN A 223 -22.48 -2.57 14.91
CA GLN A 223 -22.33 -2.59 13.44
C GLN A 223 -21.37 -3.68 12.98
N LEU A 224 -20.26 -3.89 13.70
CA LEU A 224 -19.31 -4.96 13.42
C LEU A 224 -19.96 -6.34 13.50
N LEU A 225 -20.90 -6.54 14.43
CA LEU A 225 -21.62 -7.81 14.61
C LEU A 225 -22.86 -7.93 13.70
N SER A 226 -23.14 -6.96 12.86
CA SER A 226 -24.27 -7.03 11.93
C SER A 226 -24.04 -8.11 10.85
N PRO A 227 -25.15 -8.70 10.30
CA PRO A 227 -25.05 -9.79 9.34
C PRO A 227 -24.15 -9.46 8.15
N GLY A 228 -23.23 -10.37 7.82
CA GLY A 228 -22.30 -10.25 6.71
C GLY A 228 -21.00 -9.50 7.03
N VAL A 229 -20.97 -8.59 8.03
CA VAL A 229 -19.78 -7.79 8.34
C VAL A 229 -18.63 -8.64 8.90
N PRO A 230 -18.83 -9.53 9.90
CA PRO A 230 -17.76 -10.41 10.36
C PRO A 230 -17.22 -11.32 9.25
N ALA A 231 -18.13 -11.87 8.43
CA ALA A 231 -17.78 -12.72 7.29
C ALA A 231 -16.89 -11.97 6.29
N PHE A 232 -17.24 -10.73 5.94
CA PHE A 232 -16.41 -9.89 5.09
C PHE A 232 -15.00 -9.72 5.65
N TYR A 233 -14.85 -9.38 6.93
CA TYR A 233 -13.54 -9.19 7.54
C TYR A 233 -12.68 -10.47 7.59
N ILE A 234 -13.31 -11.64 7.78
CA ILE A 234 -12.62 -12.94 7.66
C ILE A 234 -12.09 -13.10 6.23
N THR A 235 -12.88 -12.75 5.21
CA THR A 235 -12.43 -12.85 3.81
C THR A 235 -11.32 -11.86 3.46
N VAL A 236 -11.24 -10.71 4.11
CA VAL A 236 -10.09 -9.79 4.01
C VAL A 236 -8.81 -10.47 4.48
N ALA A 237 -8.83 -11.11 5.65
CA ALA A 237 -7.68 -11.84 6.17
C ALA A 237 -7.28 -13.02 5.26
N LEU A 238 -8.26 -13.81 4.77
CA LEU A 238 -8.01 -14.92 3.85
C LEU A 238 -7.44 -14.46 2.50
N MET A 239 -7.94 -13.35 1.94
CA MET A 239 -7.41 -12.79 0.70
C MET A 239 -5.95 -12.38 0.85
N GLN A 240 -5.62 -11.68 1.93
CA GLN A 240 -4.24 -11.27 2.18
C GLN A 240 -3.33 -12.46 2.51
N MET A 241 -3.86 -13.46 3.23
CA MET A 241 -3.15 -14.71 3.48
C MET A 241 -2.85 -15.44 2.16
N SER A 242 -3.79 -15.46 1.21
CA SER A 242 -3.60 -16.07 -0.10
C SER A 242 -2.51 -15.38 -0.96
N HIS A 243 -2.24 -14.09 -0.72
CA HIS A 243 -1.16 -13.36 -1.39
C HIS A 243 0.23 -13.64 -0.80
N GLY A 244 0.32 -14.36 0.32
CA GLY A 244 1.59 -14.65 1.01
C GLY A 244 2.69 -15.20 0.12
N PRO A 245 2.49 -16.31 -0.60
CA PRO A 245 3.51 -16.88 -1.49
C PRO A 245 3.94 -15.91 -2.59
N TYR A 246 3.01 -15.14 -3.12
CA TYR A 246 3.29 -14.17 -4.16
C TYR A 246 4.20 -13.05 -3.65
N TYR A 247 3.84 -12.38 -2.56
CA TYR A 247 4.65 -11.28 -2.04
C TYR A 247 5.97 -11.71 -1.40
N THR A 248 6.08 -12.99 -0.99
CA THR A 248 7.30 -13.47 -0.34
C THR A 248 8.22 -14.16 -1.34
N PHE A 249 7.70 -15.06 -2.20
CA PHE A 249 8.54 -16.00 -2.93
C PHE A 249 8.44 -15.94 -4.46
N ILE A 250 7.52 -15.16 -5.05
CA ILE A 250 7.38 -15.16 -6.51
C ILE A 250 8.69 -14.77 -7.23
N THR A 251 9.42 -13.78 -6.71
CA THR A 251 10.69 -13.36 -7.33
C THR A 251 11.74 -14.46 -7.30
N LEU A 252 11.88 -15.16 -6.16
CA LEU A 252 12.77 -16.35 -6.05
C LEU A 252 12.32 -17.45 -6.99
N HIS A 253 11.03 -17.76 -7.02
CA HIS A 253 10.49 -18.78 -7.91
C HIS A 253 10.78 -18.52 -9.39
N LEU A 254 10.62 -17.27 -9.82
CA LEU A 254 10.91 -16.89 -11.20
C LEU A 254 12.43 -16.90 -11.50
N GLU A 255 13.26 -16.54 -10.52
CA GLU A 255 14.72 -16.63 -10.65
C GLU A 255 15.16 -18.11 -10.79
N ASP A 256 14.61 -19.02 -9.98
CA ASP A 256 14.84 -20.46 -10.05
C ASP A 256 14.42 -21.07 -11.42
N LEU A 257 13.37 -20.49 -12.05
CA LEU A 257 12.92 -20.85 -13.40
C LEU A 257 13.76 -20.20 -14.53
N GLY A 258 14.80 -19.45 -14.18
CA GLY A 258 15.74 -18.84 -15.14
C GLY A 258 15.33 -17.48 -15.70
N TYR A 259 14.29 -16.83 -15.16
CA TYR A 259 13.95 -15.47 -15.56
C TYR A 259 14.97 -14.47 -14.98
N SER A 260 15.42 -13.53 -15.80
CA SER A 260 16.31 -12.46 -15.33
C SER A 260 15.57 -11.51 -14.40
N ARG A 261 16.31 -10.87 -13.47
CA ARG A 261 15.78 -9.90 -12.51
C ARG A 261 15.11 -8.71 -13.18
N GLY A 262 15.60 -8.31 -14.36
CA GLY A 262 14.97 -7.25 -15.16
C GLY A 262 13.61 -7.68 -15.70
N VAL A 263 13.45 -8.90 -16.20
CA VAL A 263 12.15 -9.44 -16.62
C VAL A 263 11.20 -9.53 -15.42
N ILE A 264 11.68 -9.98 -14.27
CA ILE A 264 10.88 -10.03 -13.04
C ILE A 264 10.40 -8.63 -12.65
N GLY A 265 11.27 -7.61 -12.70
CA GLY A 265 10.89 -6.21 -12.47
C GLY A 265 9.81 -5.71 -13.43
N LEU A 266 9.89 -6.08 -14.72
CA LEU A 266 8.86 -5.73 -15.72
C LEU A 266 7.53 -6.44 -15.44
N LEU A 267 7.54 -7.69 -14.99
CA LEU A 267 6.33 -8.42 -14.58
C LEU A 267 5.65 -7.75 -13.39
N TRP A 268 6.41 -7.32 -12.39
CA TRP A 268 5.86 -6.54 -11.25
C TRP A 268 5.28 -5.20 -11.72
N ALA A 269 5.97 -4.48 -12.61
CA ALA A 269 5.49 -3.24 -13.20
C ALA A 269 4.18 -3.45 -13.96
N LEU A 270 4.07 -4.52 -14.76
CA LEU A 270 2.84 -4.87 -15.50
C LEU A 270 1.65 -5.06 -14.54
N GLY A 271 1.85 -5.75 -13.41
CA GLY A 271 0.81 -5.94 -12.40
C GLY A 271 0.28 -4.61 -11.86
N VAL A 272 1.17 -3.66 -11.55
CA VAL A 272 0.76 -2.34 -11.04
C VAL A 272 0.13 -1.46 -12.12
N VAL A 273 0.59 -1.53 -13.37
CA VAL A 273 -0.08 -0.84 -14.49
C VAL A 273 -1.50 -1.36 -14.65
N ALA A 274 -1.70 -2.68 -14.63
CA ALA A 274 -3.02 -3.30 -14.72
C ALA A 274 -3.93 -2.89 -13.53
N GLU A 275 -3.37 -2.78 -12.33
CA GLU A 275 -4.07 -2.29 -11.14
C GLU A 275 -4.55 -0.84 -11.30
N VAL A 276 -3.69 0.06 -11.78
CA VAL A 276 -4.06 1.47 -12.04
C VAL A 276 -5.20 1.56 -13.04
N LEU A 277 -5.15 0.79 -14.14
CA LEU A 277 -6.23 0.74 -15.13
C LEU A 277 -7.52 0.20 -14.52
N MET A 278 -7.43 -0.80 -13.64
CA MET A 278 -8.58 -1.34 -12.90
C MET A 278 -9.22 -0.27 -12.02
N PHE A 279 -8.45 0.49 -11.25
CA PHE A 279 -9.01 1.56 -10.42
C PHE A 279 -9.76 2.61 -11.25
N LEU A 280 -9.30 2.94 -12.44
CA LEU A 280 -10.02 3.85 -13.35
C LEU A 280 -11.35 3.23 -13.85
N ALA A 281 -11.40 1.91 -14.00
CA ALA A 281 -12.60 1.19 -14.44
C ALA A 281 -13.62 0.92 -13.31
N MET A 282 -13.17 0.92 -12.03
CA MET A 282 -13.97 0.45 -10.88
C MET A 282 -15.30 1.16 -10.73
N ARG A 283 -15.35 2.48 -10.98
CA ARG A 283 -16.62 3.21 -10.93
C ARG A 283 -17.66 2.60 -11.89
N ARG A 284 -17.27 2.26 -13.15
CA ARG A 284 -18.17 1.66 -14.12
C ARG A 284 -18.57 0.23 -13.74
N ILE A 285 -17.62 -0.52 -13.17
CA ILE A 285 -17.84 -1.91 -12.73
C ILE A 285 -18.86 -1.94 -11.60
N LEU A 286 -18.68 -1.11 -10.55
CA LEU A 286 -19.59 -1.07 -9.39
C LEU A 286 -20.97 -0.47 -9.69
N LEU A 287 -21.14 0.23 -10.82
CA LEU A 287 -22.46 0.65 -11.32
C LEU A 287 -23.21 -0.47 -12.07
N ARG A 288 -22.48 -1.49 -12.58
CA ARG A 288 -23.08 -2.59 -13.38
C ARG A 288 -23.24 -3.89 -12.61
N PHE A 289 -22.35 -4.13 -11.63
CA PHE A 289 -22.31 -5.38 -10.90
C PHE A 289 -22.44 -5.12 -9.40
N SER A 290 -23.18 -5.99 -8.70
CA SER A 290 -23.27 -5.91 -7.24
C SER A 290 -21.90 -6.12 -6.60
N LEU A 291 -21.71 -5.51 -5.45
CA LEU A 291 -20.47 -5.60 -4.67
C LEU A 291 -20.08 -7.06 -4.39
N ARG A 292 -21.07 -7.88 -4.05
CA ARG A 292 -20.90 -9.32 -3.83
C ARG A 292 -20.32 -10.02 -5.06
N ARG A 293 -20.84 -9.74 -6.27
CA ARG A 293 -20.36 -10.35 -7.53
C ARG A 293 -18.91 -9.97 -7.82
N VAL A 294 -18.55 -8.70 -7.61
CA VAL A 294 -17.17 -8.24 -7.83
C VAL A 294 -16.20 -8.88 -6.82
N LEU A 295 -16.57 -8.96 -5.54
CA LEU A 295 -15.75 -9.65 -4.53
C LEU A 295 -15.61 -11.14 -4.87
N MET A 296 -16.68 -11.84 -5.22
CA MET A 296 -16.62 -13.24 -5.64
C MET A 296 -15.70 -13.46 -6.84
N ALA A 297 -15.85 -12.63 -7.88
CA ALA A 297 -14.97 -12.70 -9.06
C ALA A 297 -13.48 -12.50 -8.66
N SER A 298 -13.20 -11.56 -7.76
CA SER A 298 -11.84 -11.33 -7.26
C SER A 298 -11.26 -12.56 -6.57
N PHE A 299 -12.04 -13.25 -5.73
CA PHE A 299 -11.58 -14.45 -5.03
C PHE A 299 -11.39 -15.64 -5.97
N VAL A 300 -12.32 -15.87 -6.89
CA VAL A 300 -12.22 -16.97 -7.88
C VAL A 300 -11.02 -16.73 -8.81
N LEU A 301 -10.84 -15.50 -9.27
CA LEU A 301 -9.69 -15.16 -10.10
C LEU A 301 -8.37 -15.23 -9.31
N ALA A 302 -8.38 -14.94 -8.00
CA ALA A 302 -7.21 -15.15 -7.15
C ALA A 302 -6.86 -16.63 -7.05
N ALA A 303 -7.85 -17.50 -6.81
CA ALA A 303 -7.62 -18.93 -6.74
C ALA A 303 -7.03 -19.49 -8.05
N LEU A 304 -7.59 -19.09 -9.20
CA LEU A 304 -7.06 -19.47 -10.51
C LEU A 304 -5.64 -18.93 -10.72
N ARG A 305 -5.39 -17.66 -10.38
CA ARG A 305 -4.08 -17.03 -10.49
C ARG A 305 -3.01 -17.77 -9.72
N TRP A 306 -3.31 -18.21 -8.49
CA TRP A 306 -2.36 -18.95 -7.68
C TRP A 306 -2.05 -20.33 -8.26
N LEU A 307 -3.04 -21.05 -8.78
CA LEU A 307 -2.80 -22.32 -9.48
C LEU A 307 -1.93 -22.12 -10.73
N LEU A 308 -2.18 -21.07 -11.50
CA LEU A 308 -1.37 -20.74 -12.68
C LEU A 308 0.09 -20.47 -12.30
N LEU A 309 0.32 -19.65 -11.27
CA LEU A 309 1.67 -19.32 -10.81
C LEU A 309 2.40 -20.50 -10.17
N GLY A 310 1.69 -21.38 -9.48
CA GLY A 310 2.29 -22.53 -8.83
C GLY A 310 2.61 -23.69 -9.77
N SER A 311 1.93 -23.80 -10.93
CA SER A 311 2.01 -24.98 -11.79
C SER A 311 2.53 -24.71 -13.21
N PHE A 312 2.49 -23.44 -13.65
CA PHE A 312 2.77 -23.10 -15.06
C PHE A 312 3.61 -21.83 -15.21
N ALA A 313 4.36 -21.43 -14.16
CA ALA A 313 5.17 -20.20 -14.18
C ALA A 313 6.37 -20.26 -15.16
N GLU A 314 6.73 -21.43 -15.66
CA GLU A 314 7.72 -21.59 -16.72
C GLU A 314 7.27 -20.98 -18.06
N TYR A 315 5.96 -20.83 -18.28
CA TYR A 315 5.43 -20.24 -19.51
C TYR A 315 5.24 -18.73 -19.36
N LEU A 316 5.98 -17.93 -20.10
CA LEU A 316 5.91 -16.47 -20.02
C LEU A 316 4.47 -15.91 -20.24
N TRP A 317 3.70 -16.50 -21.16
CA TRP A 317 2.32 -16.08 -21.40
C TRP A 317 1.42 -16.29 -20.18
N VAL A 318 1.65 -17.33 -19.38
CA VAL A 318 0.94 -17.56 -18.12
C VAL A 318 1.30 -16.48 -17.11
N LEU A 319 2.58 -16.13 -17.01
CA LEU A 319 3.03 -15.04 -16.13
C LEU A 319 2.38 -13.70 -16.52
N LEU A 320 2.36 -13.37 -17.81
CA LEU A 320 1.71 -12.15 -18.30
C LEU A 320 0.21 -12.15 -17.93
N LEU A 321 -0.50 -13.25 -18.15
CA LEU A 321 -1.89 -13.39 -17.76
C LEU A 321 -2.06 -13.25 -16.23
N ALA A 322 -1.25 -13.94 -15.44
CA ALA A 322 -1.31 -13.86 -13.98
C ALA A 322 -1.02 -12.46 -13.45
N GLN A 323 -0.13 -11.69 -14.10
CA GLN A 323 0.13 -10.30 -13.73
C GLN A 323 -1.04 -9.37 -14.12
N LEU A 324 -1.68 -9.59 -15.25
CA LEU A 324 -2.92 -8.87 -15.59
C LEU A 324 -4.07 -9.19 -14.61
N MET A 325 -4.17 -10.44 -14.15
CA MET A 325 -5.13 -10.85 -13.14
C MET A 325 -4.90 -10.16 -11.78
N HIS A 326 -3.70 -9.60 -11.52
CA HIS A 326 -3.43 -8.79 -10.33
C HIS A 326 -4.42 -7.63 -10.19
N ALA A 327 -4.79 -7.01 -11.28
CA ALA A 327 -5.81 -5.96 -11.32
C ALA A 327 -7.13 -6.39 -10.68
N ALA A 328 -7.59 -7.60 -10.97
CA ALA A 328 -8.82 -8.16 -10.41
C ALA A 328 -8.62 -8.65 -8.97
N THR A 329 -7.50 -9.32 -8.68
CA THR A 329 -7.29 -9.96 -7.38
C THR A 329 -6.87 -8.96 -6.29
N PHE A 330 -6.27 -7.83 -6.64
CA PHE A 330 -5.89 -6.78 -5.73
C PHE A 330 -6.70 -5.49 -5.97
N GLY A 331 -6.68 -4.92 -7.17
CA GLY A 331 -7.31 -3.63 -7.47
C GLY A 331 -8.82 -3.63 -7.27
N SER A 332 -9.54 -4.56 -7.91
CA SER A 332 -11.00 -4.64 -7.77
C SER A 332 -11.43 -5.09 -6.37
N PHE A 333 -10.68 -6.03 -5.76
CA PHE A 333 -10.91 -6.43 -4.37
C PHE A 333 -10.79 -5.25 -3.41
N HIS A 334 -9.67 -4.51 -3.46
CA HIS A 334 -9.43 -3.38 -2.55
C HIS A 334 -10.49 -2.27 -2.70
N ALA A 335 -10.82 -1.88 -3.94
CA ALA A 335 -11.86 -0.88 -4.19
C ALA A 335 -13.23 -1.32 -3.69
N SER A 336 -13.58 -2.60 -3.91
CA SER A 336 -14.83 -3.18 -3.41
C SER A 336 -14.84 -3.29 -1.89
N ALA A 337 -13.72 -3.65 -1.27
CA ALA A 337 -13.59 -3.72 0.17
C ALA A 337 -13.77 -2.33 0.82
N MET A 338 -13.18 -1.28 0.25
CA MET A 338 -13.38 0.09 0.74
C MET A 338 -14.84 0.55 0.56
N SER A 339 -15.48 0.20 -0.55
CA SER A 339 -16.90 0.46 -0.77
C SER A 339 -17.78 -0.26 0.25
N PHE A 340 -17.46 -1.53 0.59
CA PHE A 340 -18.17 -2.28 1.63
C PHE A 340 -18.05 -1.60 3.00
N VAL A 341 -16.83 -1.21 3.41
CA VAL A 341 -16.61 -0.51 4.68
C VAL A 341 -17.38 0.81 4.73
N GLN A 342 -17.35 1.59 3.65
CA GLN A 342 -18.10 2.85 3.59
C GLN A 342 -19.61 2.68 3.72
N ARG A 343 -20.18 1.60 3.14
CA ARG A 343 -21.63 1.30 3.23
C ARG A 343 -22.02 0.71 4.58
N SER A 344 -21.15 -0.12 5.17
CA SER A 344 -21.44 -0.83 6.41
C SER A 344 -21.29 0.03 7.66
N PHE A 345 -20.50 1.10 7.62
CA PHE A 345 -20.23 1.96 8.78
C PHE A 345 -20.65 3.40 8.51
N GLY A 346 -21.33 4.00 9.48
CA GLY A 346 -21.72 5.41 9.41
C GLY A 346 -20.50 6.37 9.35
N PRO A 347 -20.72 7.63 8.93
CA PRO A 347 -19.64 8.60 8.69
C PRO A 347 -18.61 8.75 9.84
N GLY A 348 -19.06 8.60 11.09
CA GLY A 348 -18.17 8.67 12.28
C GLY A 348 -17.39 7.38 12.57
N GLN A 349 -17.77 6.24 11.99
CA GLN A 349 -17.21 4.92 12.28
C GLN A 349 -16.37 4.37 11.12
N GLN A 350 -16.43 4.97 9.93
CA GLN A 350 -15.71 4.50 8.75
C GLN A 350 -14.19 4.40 8.99
N GLY A 351 -13.61 5.32 9.77
CA GLY A 351 -12.21 5.27 10.13
C GLY A 351 -11.85 4.02 10.97
N GLN A 352 -12.72 3.60 11.88
CA GLN A 352 -12.55 2.38 12.67
C GLN A 352 -12.71 1.13 11.79
N GLY A 353 -13.67 1.13 10.86
CA GLY A 353 -13.84 0.07 9.88
C GLY A 353 -12.61 -0.10 8.97
N GLN A 354 -12.02 1.00 8.49
CA GLN A 354 -10.79 0.97 7.69
C GLN A 354 -9.58 0.52 8.52
N ALA A 355 -9.48 0.93 9.79
CA ALA A 355 -8.42 0.48 10.68
C ALA A 355 -8.50 -1.04 10.92
N LEU A 356 -9.70 -1.58 11.14
CA LEU A 356 -9.92 -3.03 11.26
C LEU A 356 -9.56 -3.77 9.95
N TYR A 357 -9.93 -3.21 8.78
CA TYR A 357 -9.53 -3.74 7.49
C TYR A 357 -8.00 -3.83 7.38
N ALA A 358 -7.28 -2.75 7.71
CA ALA A 358 -5.82 -2.72 7.66
C ALA A 358 -5.18 -3.72 8.63
N THR A 359 -5.75 -3.86 9.84
CA THR A 359 -5.29 -4.83 10.85
C THR A 359 -5.45 -6.26 10.35
N LEU A 360 -6.64 -6.64 9.86
CA LEU A 360 -6.89 -8.00 9.38
C LEU A 360 -6.13 -8.31 8.08
N ALA A 361 -5.92 -7.30 7.23
CA ALA A 361 -5.02 -7.44 6.09
C ALA A 361 -3.57 -7.68 6.53
N GLY A 362 -3.11 -7.01 7.59
CA GLY A 362 -1.79 -7.25 8.19
C GLY A 362 -1.66 -8.65 8.79
N VAL A 363 -2.64 -9.09 9.58
CA VAL A 363 -2.68 -10.45 10.16
C VAL A 363 -2.70 -11.52 9.06
N GLY A 364 -3.57 -11.35 8.05
CA GLY A 364 -3.63 -12.26 6.91
C GLY A 364 -2.31 -12.31 6.14
N GLY A 365 -1.71 -11.14 5.87
CA GLY A 365 -0.41 -11.06 5.19
C GLY A 365 0.71 -11.74 5.98
N ALA A 366 0.77 -11.55 7.31
CA ALA A 366 1.74 -12.22 8.18
C ALA A 366 1.55 -13.74 8.19
N ALA A 367 0.31 -14.21 8.36
CA ALA A 367 -0.02 -15.63 8.28
C ALA A 367 0.37 -16.21 6.91
N GLY A 368 0.14 -15.43 5.83
CA GLY A 368 0.52 -15.76 4.47
C GLY A 368 2.02 -15.94 4.29
N ALA A 369 2.82 -14.98 4.78
CA ALA A 369 4.27 -15.06 4.72
C ALA A 369 4.83 -16.23 5.53
N LEU A 370 4.26 -16.47 6.73
CA LEU A 370 4.67 -17.57 7.59
C LEU A 370 4.42 -18.93 6.93
N TYR A 371 3.15 -19.23 6.55
CA TYR A 371 2.89 -20.56 5.98
C TYR A 371 3.66 -20.75 4.68
N ALA A 372 3.80 -19.71 3.84
CA ALA A 372 4.61 -19.79 2.64
C ALA A 372 6.07 -20.10 2.98
N GLY A 373 6.65 -19.46 4.00
CA GLY A 373 8.01 -19.73 4.44
C GLY A 373 8.25 -21.18 4.87
N TYR A 374 7.32 -21.72 5.67
CA TYR A 374 7.43 -23.10 6.17
C TYR A 374 7.13 -24.17 5.12
N SER A 375 6.23 -23.89 4.15
CA SER A 375 5.84 -24.84 3.12
C SER A 375 6.76 -24.82 1.88
N TRP A 376 7.47 -23.71 1.61
CA TRP A 376 8.19 -23.48 0.36
C TRP A 376 9.22 -24.56 0.05
N ASN A 377 10.15 -24.84 0.96
CA ASN A 377 11.19 -25.83 0.78
C ASN A 377 10.73 -27.24 1.12
N THR A 378 9.68 -27.41 1.93
CA THR A 378 9.21 -28.73 2.37
C THR A 378 8.21 -29.37 1.41
N LEU A 379 7.29 -28.57 0.87
CA LEU A 379 6.20 -29.01 -0.01
C LEU A 379 6.35 -28.52 -1.46
N GLY A 380 7.22 -27.53 -1.67
CA GLY A 380 7.49 -26.93 -2.97
C GLY A 380 6.51 -25.82 -3.36
N PRO A 381 6.85 -25.04 -4.43
CA PRO A 381 6.06 -23.89 -4.89
C PRO A 381 4.62 -24.26 -5.27
N THR A 382 4.42 -25.35 -6.01
CA THR A 382 3.11 -25.79 -6.50
C THR A 382 2.12 -26.02 -5.35
N ILE A 383 2.54 -26.74 -4.30
CA ILE A 383 1.65 -27.00 -3.15
C ILE A 383 1.44 -25.72 -2.35
N THR A 384 2.47 -24.91 -2.16
CA THR A 384 2.36 -23.63 -1.45
C THR A 384 1.37 -22.67 -2.13
N PHE A 385 1.41 -22.55 -3.46
CA PHE A 385 0.42 -21.77 -4.21
C PHE A 385 -0.97 -22.44 -4.23
N SER A 386 -1.06 -23.76 -4.19
CA SER A 386 -2.34 -24.46 -4.05
C SER A 386 -3.01 -24.16 -2.71
N MET A 387 -2.25 -24.08 -1.63
CA MET A 387 -2.76 -23.62 -0.31
C MET A 387 -3.29 -22.18 -0.39
N ALA A 388 -2.60 -21.30 -1.11
CA ALA A 388 -3.09 -19.93 -1.38
C ALA A 388 -4.42 -19.94 -2.15
N SER A 389 -4.53 -20.81 -3.17
CA SER A 389 -5.76 -21.00 -3.94
C SER A 389 -6.92 -21.46 -3.04
N LEU A 390 -6.68 -22.43 -2.15
CA LEU A 390 -7.69 -22.90 -1.19
C LEU A 390 -8.16 -21.78 -0.24
N ALA A 391 -7.25 -20.94 0.25
CA ALA A 391 -7.61 -19.79 1.07
C ALA A 391 -8.51 -18.79 0.31
N ALA A 392 -8.20 -18.51 -0.96
CA ALA A 392 -9.03 -17.65 -1.80
C ALA A 392 -10.40 -18.29 -2.10
N LEU A 393 -10.46 -19.61 -2.35
CA LEU A 393 -11.74 -20.33 -2.53
C LEU A 393 -12.58 -20.33 -1.25
N ALA A 394 -11.96 -20.53 -0.08
CA ALA A 394 -12.65 -20.42 1.19
C ALA A 394 -13.29 -19.03 1.37
N ALA A 395 -12.57 -17.97 1.01
CA ALA A 395 -13.11 -16.61 1.01
C ALA A 395 -14.29 -16.46 0.03
N ALA A 396 -14.22 -17.04 -1.18
CA ALA A 396 -15.30 -17.03 -2.14
C ALA A 396 -16.55 -17.71 -1.57
N VAL A 397 -16.42 -18.88 -0.95
CA VAL A 397 -17.53 -19.62 -0.31
C VAL A 397 -18.15 -18.80 0.82
N ILE A 398 -17.35 -18.17 1.67
CA ILE A 398 -17.84 -17.33 2.76
C ILE A 398 -18.67 -16.15 2.20
N ILE A 399 -18.19 -15.45 1.18
CA ILE A 399 -18.94 -14.36 0.55
C ILE A 399 -20.22 -14.88 -0.12
N ALA A 400 -20.16 -16.03 -0.80
CA ALA A 400 -21.32 -16.61 -1.45
C ALA A 400 -22.45 -16.97 -0.48
N THR A 401 -22.08 -17.43 0.75
CA THR A 401 -23.07 -17.94 1.73
C THR A 401 -23.50 -16.89 2.75
N ARG A 402 -22.65 -15.89 3.04
CA ARG A 402 -22.87 -14.96 4.16
C ARG A 402 -23.11 -13.52 3.75
N LEU A 403 -22.73 -13.11 2.56
CA LEU A 403 -22.99 -11.76 2.08
C LEU A 403 -24.28 -11.77 1.24
N GLN A 404 -25.27 -10.99 1.67
CA GLN A 404 -26.50 -10.84 0.90
C GLN A 404 -26.22 -9.98 -0.36
N GLU A 405 -26.95 -10.25 -1.43
CA GLU A 405 -26.86 -9.42 -2.62
C GLU A 405 -27.54 -8.07 -2.32
N ASP A 406 -26.82 -6.97 -2.54
CA ASP A 406 -27.45 -5.65 -2.50
C ASP A 406 -28.59 -5.66 -3.52
N ARG A 407 -29.85 -5.48 -3.06
CA ARG A 407 -30.94 -5.20 -3.97
C ARG A 407 -30.61 -3.87 -4.65
N ALA A 408 -30.49 -3.91 -5.97
CA ALA A 408 -30.20 -2.75 -6.81
C ALA A 408 -31.27 -1.67 -6.65
#